data_4e365182f5c910f8f0ed5b442534905a
#
_entry.id   4e365182f5c910f8f0ed5b442534905a
#
_cell.length_a   1.000
_cell.length_b   1.000
_cell.length_c   1.000
_cell.angle_alpha   90.00
_cell.angle_beta   90.00
_cell.angle_gamma   90.00
#
_symmetry.space_group_name_H-M   'P 1'
#
loop_
_entity.id
_entity.type
_entity.pdbx_description
1 polymer ?
#
loop_
_entity_poly.entity_id
_entity_poly.type
_entity_poly.pdbx_seq_one_letter_code
_entity_poly.pdbx_strand_id
1 'polypeptide(L)'
;MRVHHVVFCLQPENLERASALWTEWGLAFHELDLDDLGVRVLIDWQSGIELLAPRPDAGPEAADFVTFLDERGEGVYSVVMGVSEVDGPAAVASRYGIPVAYEQHRDHGGFHLDEIMLAPFHGMPVTLLSTDPPL
;
A
#
# COMPACT_ATOMS: atom_id res chain seq x y z
N MET A 1 -8.22 -15.83 1.40
CA MET A 1 -7.12 -14.83 1.49
C MET A 1 -6.10 -15.09 0.40
N ARG A 2 -5.70 -14.05 -0.30
CA ARG A 2 -4.68 -14.14 -1.35
C ARG A 2 -3.93 -12.81 -1.43
N VAL A 3 -2.76 -12.80 -2.04
CA VAL A 3 -2.06 -11.55 -2.35
C VAL A 3 -2.90 -10.76 -3.34
N HIS A 4 -3.24 -9.54 -2.96
CA HIS A 4 -3.98 -8.60 -3.80
C HIS A 4 -2.98 -7.74 -4.60
N HIS A 5 -2.05 -7.11 -3.91
CA HIS A 5 -0.95 -6.38 -4.55
C HIS A 5 0.22 -6.20 -3.60
N VAL A 6 1.36 -5.83 -4.16
CA VAL A 6 2.59 -5.52 -3.43
C VAL A 6 2.88 -4.04 -3.62
N VAL A 7 3.15 -3.34 -2.52
CA VAL A 7 3.48 -1.91 -2.51
C VAL A 7 4.97 -1.73 -2.34
N PHE A 8 5.61 -1.10 -3.32
CA PHE A 8 6.99 -0.64 -3.23
C PHE A 8 7.01 0.85 -2.91
N CYS A 9 7.75 1.23 -1.87
CA CYS A 9 7.97 2.65 -1.53
C CYS A 9 9.32 3.08 -2.09
N LEU A 10 9.30 4.17 -2.87
CA LEU A 10 10.46 4.67 -3.60
C LEU A 10 10.73 6.14 -3.25
N GLN A 11 11.96 6.58 -3.46
CA GLN A 11 12.27 8.00 -3.44
C GLN A 11 11.55 8.70 -4.60
N PRO A 12 11.10 9.95 -4.42
CA PRO A 12 10.39 10.68 -5.49
C PRO A 12 11.14 10.72 -6.82
N GLU A 13 12.45 10.90 -6.77
CA GLU A 13 13.30 10.97 -7.97
C GLU A 13 13.43 9.65 -8.73
N ASN A 14 13.07 8.53 -8.10
CA ASN A 14 13.20 7.20 -8.71
C ASN A 14 11.88 6.63 -9.24
N LEU A 15 10.76 7.29 -8.94
CA LEU A 15 9.42 6.76 -9.29
C LEU A 15 9.25 6.57 -10.80
N GLU A 16 9.59 7.59 -11.59
CA GLU A 16 9.43 7.54 -13.05
C GLU A 16 10.33 6.47 -13.67
N ARG A 17 11.55 6.34 -13.20
CA ARG A 17 12.50 5.35 -13.71
C ARG A 17 12.06 3.92 -13.40
N ALA A 18 11.56 3.68 -12.19
CA ALA A 18 11.02 2.38 -11.81
C ALA A 18 9.77 2.05 -12.64
N SER A 19 8.89 3.01 -12.81
CA SER A 19 7.70 2.87 -13.64
C SER A 19 8.06 2.51 -15.08
N ALA A 20 9.09 3.15 -15.66
CA ALA A 20 9.55 2.87 -17.01
C ALA A 20 10.01 1.40 -17.15
N LEU A 21 10.76 0.88 -16.19
CA LEU A 21 11.21 -0.51 -16.19
C LEU A 21 10.02 -1.47 -16.23
N TRP A 22 9.08 -1.31 -15.30
CA TRP A 22 7.90 -2.18 -15.24
C TRP A 22 7.04 -2.07 -16.50
N THR A 23 6.94 -0.88 -17.08
CA THR A 23 6.19 -0.66 -18.32
C THR A 23 6.85 -1.39 -19.51
N GLU A 24 8.17 -1.40 -19.58
CA GLU A 24 8.88 -2.17 -20.61
C GLU A 24 8.69 -3.68 -20.41
N TRP A 25 8.44 -4.13 -19.18
CA TRP A 25 8.06 -5.52 -18.90
C TRP A 25 6.58 -5.82 -19.16
N GLY A 26 5.82 -4.84 -19.61
CA GLY A 26 4.44 -5.03 -20.04
C GLY A 26 3.35 -4.56 -19.07
N LEU A 27 3.72 -3.91 -17.95
CA LEU A 27 2.73 -3.38 -17.03
C LEU A 27 2.12 -2.07 -17.55
N ALA A 28 0.87 -1.83 -17.18
CA ALA A 28 0.14 -0.62 -17.51
C ALA A 28 -0.33 0.06 -16.23
N PHE A 29 0.41 1.07 -15.79
CA PHE A 29 0.11 1.78 -14.55
C PHE A 29 -1.01 2.80 -14.72
N HIS A 30 -1.85 2.89 -13.69
CA HIS A 30 -2.80 3.98 -13.48
C HIS A 30 -2.28 4.83 -12.32
N GLU A 31 -2.32 6.15 -12.46
CA GLU A 31 -1.96 7.05 -11.38
C GLU A 31 -3.17 7.30 -10.49
N LEU A 32 -2.99 7.09 -9.18
CA LEU A 32 -3.96 7.45 -8.17
C LEU A 32 -3.47 8.67 -7.43
N ASP A 33 -4.36 9.66 -7.26
CA ASP A 33 -4.07 10.86 -6.52
C ASP A 33 -4.55 10.70 -5.07
N LEU A 34 -3.61 10.50 -4.17
CA LEU A 34 -3.87 10.38 -2.74
C LEU A 34 -3.29 11.60 -2.02
N ASP A 35 -3.84 12.78 -2.32
CA ASP A 35 -3.40 14.04 -1.74
C ASP A 35 -3.47 14.05 -0.21
N ASP A 36 -4.46 13.38 0.36
CA ASP A 36 -4.62 13.27 1.80
C ASP A 36 -3.48 12.50 2.48
N LEU A 37 -2.75 11.68 1.73
CA LEU A 37 -1.57 10.95 2.21
C LEU A 37 -0.25 11.55 1.73
N GLY A 38 -0.29 12.59 0.92
CA GLY A 38 0.90 13.28 0.41
C GLY A 38 1.79 12.42 -0.49
N VAL A 39 1.20 11.48 -1.22
CA VAL A 39 1.95 10.51 -2.03
C VAL A 39 1.44 10.47 -3.47
N ARG A 40 2.35 10.05 -4.37
CA ARG A 40 1.99 9.62 -5.72
C ARG A 40 1.94 8.11 -5.73
N VAL A 41 0.92 7.56 -6.34
CA VAL A 41 0.73 6.11 -6.46
C VAL A 41 0.53 5.75 -7.92
N LEU A 42 1.32 4.79 -8.40
CA LEU A 42 1.17 4.16 -9.69
C LEU A 42 0.83 2.69 -9.46
N ILE A 43 -0.30 2.23 -9.98
CA ILE A 43 -0.73 0.85 -9.75
C ILE A 43 -1.17 0.18 -11.05
N ASP A 44 -0.75 -1.06 -11.23
CA ASP A 44 -1.28 -1.98 -12.23
C ASP A 44 -2.10 -3.05 -11.49
N TRP A 45 -3.41 -2.94 -11.60
CA TRP A 45 -4.34 -3.85 -10.90
C TRP A 45 -4.22 -5.30 -11.40
N GLN A 46 -3.88 -5.49 -12.67
CA GLN A 46 -3.81 -6.83 -13.25
C GLN A 46 -2.61 -7.62 -12.71
N SER A 47 -1.46 -6.98 -12.60
CA SER A 47 -0.25 -7.61 -12.06
C SER A 47 -0.18 -7.56 -10.52
N GLY A 48 -0.89 -6.61 -9.90
CA GLY A 48 -0.82 -6.38 -8.48
C GLY A 48 0.48 -5.72 -8.05
N ILE A 49 1.02 -4.79 -8.84
CA ILE A 49 2.21 -4.02 -8.50
C ILE A 49 1.81 -2.56 -8.29
N GLU A 50 2.16 -2.03 -7.14
CA GLU A 50 1.98 -0.62 -6.78
C GLU A 50 3.33 0.02 -6.50
N LEU A 51 3.58 1.16 -7.11
CA LEU A 51 4.74 2.01 -6.84
C LEU A 51 4.25 3.26 -6.14
N LEU A 52 4.83 3.58 -5.00
CA LEU A 52 4.43 4.70 -4.18
C LEU A 52 5.65 5.53 -3.82
N ALA A 53 5.52 6.86 -3.90
CA ALA A 53 6.56 7.77 -3.44
C ALA A 53 5.92 8.96 -2.73
N PRO A 54 6.50 9.44 -1.61
CA PRO A 54 6.04 10.68 -1.02
C PRO A 54 6.30 11.82 -2.00
N ARG A 55 5.39 12.80 -2.05
CA ARG A 55 5.60 14.01 -2.85
C ARG A 55 6.74 14.81 -2.25
N PRO A 56 7.61 15.43 -3.08
CA PRO A 56 8.73 16.22 -2.56
C PRO A 56 8.32 17.37 -1.64
N ASP A 57 7.11 17.91 -1.84
CA ASP A 57 6.53 19.02 -1.06
C ASP A 57 5.55 18.53 0.02
N ALA A 58 5.48 17.23 0.27
CA ALA A 58 4.56 16.66 1.25
C ALA A 58 4.92 17.08 2.67
N GLY A 59 3.89 17.32 3.46
CA GLY A 59 4.02 17.62 4.87
C GLY A 59 3.88 16.39 5.77
N PRO A 60 3.39 16.58 7.01
CA PRO A 60 3.26 15.51 8.00
C PRO A 60 2.41 14.32 7.56
N GLU A 61 1.51 14.50 6.60
CA GLU A 61 0.64 13.44 6.07
C GLU A 61 1.43 12.30 5.42
N ALA A 62 2.64 12.55 4.93
CA ALA A 62 3.51 11.55 4.33
C ALA A 62 4.62 11.05 5.27
N ALA A 63 4.56 11.41 6.55
CA ALA A 63 5.65 11.14 7.50
C ALA A 63 6.02 9.66 7.58
N ASP A 64 5.04 8.76 7.56
CA ASP A 64 5.31 7.31 7.66
C ASP A 64 6.12 6.80 6.47
N PHE A 65 5.85 7.31 5.26
CA PHE A 65 6.58 6.91 4.06
C PHE A 65 7.99 7.50 4.05
N VAL A 66 8.14 8.73 4.49
CA VAL A 66 9.46 9.38 4.62
C VAL A 66 10.30 8.65 5.65
N THR A 67 9.73 8.30 6.81
CA THR A 67 10.41 7.53 7.86
C THR A 67 10.84 6.15 7.35
N PHE A 68 9.96 5.46 6.60
CA PHE A 68 10.32 4.18 6.00
C PHE A 68 11.54 4.30 5.10
N LEU A 69 11.57 5.30 4.22
CA LEU A 69 12.69 5.51 3.30
C LEU A 69 13.98 5.85 4.06
N ASP A 70 13.89 6.68 5.10
CA ASP A 70 15.04 7.09 5.90
C ASP A 70 15.64 5.94 6.71
N GLU A 71 14.78 5.08 7.25
CA GLU A 71 15.22 3.98 8.14
C GLU A 71 15.56 2.70 7.39
N ARG A 72 14.87 2.40 6.30
CA ARG A 72 14.96 1.12 5.59
C ARG A 72 15.45 1.25 4.15
N GLY A 73 15.36 2.45 3.56
CA GLY A 73 15.61 2.64 2.15
C GLY A 73 14.44 2.20 1.28
N GLU A 74 14.65 2.21 -0.03
CA GLU A 74 13.63 1.80 -1.00
C GLU A 74 13.38 0.30 -0.94
N GLY A 75 12.13 -0.12 -1.13
CA GLY A 75 11.78 -1.54 -1.17
C GLY A 75 10.32 -1.81 -0.88
N VAL A 76 10.03 -3.04 -0.50
CA VAL A 76 8.67 -3.48 -0.19
C VAL A 76 8.16 -2.77 1.07
N TYR A 77 7.12 -1.96 0.90
CA TYR A 77 6.46 -1.28 2.00
C TYR A 77 5.39 -2.15 2.63
N SER A 78 4.58 -2.83 1.81
CA SER A 78 3.54 -3.72 2.29
C SER A 78 3.18 -4.76 1.25
N VAL A 79 2.81 -5.95 1.74
CA VAL A 79 2.12 -6.97 0.96
C VAL A 79 0.65 -6.90 1.36
N VAL A 80 -0.20 -6.53 0.40
CA VAL A 80 -1.63 -6.35 0.65
C VAL A 80 -2.36 -7.65 0.35
N MET A 81 -3.01 -8.19 1.37
CA MET A 81 -3.77 -9.44 1.29
C MET A 81 -5.25 -9.13 1.12
N GLY A 82 -5.83 -9.63 0.04
CA GLY A 82 -7.28 -9.55 -0.19
C GLY A 82 -8.04 -10.53 0.71
N VAL A 83 -8.99 -10.01 1.47
CA VAL A 83 -9.83 -10.78 2.41
C VAL A 83 -11.30 -10.44 2.21
N SER A 84 -12.20 -11.31 2.65
CA SER A 84 -13.64 -11.05 2.55
C SER A 84 -14.11 -9.99 3.56
N GLU A 85 -13.43 -9.89 4.70
CA GLU A 85 -13.64 -8.87 5.72
C GLU A 85 -12.34 -8.75 6.54
N VAL A 86 -12.12 -7.59 7.16
CA VAL A 86 -10.82 -7.30 7.79
C VAL A 86 -10.78 -7.60 9.30
N ASP A 87 -11.92 -7.57 9.97
CA ASP A 87 -11.96 -7.66 11.44
C ASP A 87 -11.54 -9.04 11.97
N GLY A 88 -11.99 -10.11 11.32
CA GLY A 88 -11.62 -11.48 11.70
C GLY A 88 -10.11 -11.71 11.60
N PRO A 89 -9.48 -11.48 10.43
CA PRO A 89 -8.03 -11.60 10.31
C PRO A 89 -7.25 -10.68 11.26
N ALA A 90 -7.73 -9.46 11.49
CA ALA A 90 -7.09 -8.54 12.45
C ALA A 90 -7.15 -9.09 13.88
N ALA A 91 -8.28 -9.70 14.27
CA ALA A 91 -8.41 -10.35 15.58
C ALA A 91 -7.46 -11.54 15.73
N VAL A 92 -7.26 -12.30 14.66
CA VAL A 92 -6.25 -13.37 14.64
C VAL A 92 -4.85 -12.78 14.87
N ALA A 93 -4.49 -11.73 14.14
CA ALA A 93 -3.20 -11.06 14.30
C ALA A 93 -2.98 -10.57 15.74
N SER A 94 -4.04 -10.02 16.37
CA SER A 94 -3.98 -9.56 17.75
C SER A 94 -3.59 -10.67 18.73
N ARG A 95 -4.05 -11.90 18.50
CA ARG A 95 -3.67 -13.06 19.34
C ARG A 95 -2.18 -13.40 19.25
N TYR A 96 -1.52 -13.00 18.18
CA TYR A 96 -0.07 -13.13 18.00
C TYR A 96 0.71 -11.91 18.44
N GLY A 97 0.03 -10.94 19.06
CA GLY A 97 0.66 -9.71 19.53
C GLY A 97 0.96 -8.69 18.43
N ILE A 98 0.28 -8.77 17.29
CA ILE A 98 0.48 -7.86 16.17
C ILE A 98 -0.53 -6.71 16.26
N PRO A 99 -0.10 -5.48 16.56
CA PRO A 99 -1.00 -4.34 16.64
C PRO A 99 -1.35 -3.81 15.24
N VAL A 100 -2.48 -3.11 15.17
CA VAL A 100 -2.84 -2.32 14.00
C VAL A 100 -1.98 -1.06 13.98
N ALA A 101 -1.30 -0.82 12.85
CA ALA A 101 -0.48 0.36 12.65
C ALA A 101 -1.27 1.51 12.00
N TYR A 102 -2.20 1.18 11.10
CA TYR A 102 -3.01 2.16 10.38
C TYR A 102 -4.30 1.50 9.92
N GLU A 103 -5.37 2.28 9.88
CA GLU A 103 -6.69 1.80 9.47
C GLU A 103 -7.39 2.87 8.65
N GLN A 104 -8.02 2.47 7.55
CA GLN A 104 -8.83 3.38 6.75
C GLN A 104 -10.07 2.69 6.20
N HIS A 105 -11.12 3.48 6.08
CA HIS A 105 -12.40 3.09 5.49
C HIS A 105 -12.76 4.16 4.47
N ARG A 106 -13.00 3.73 3.22
CA ARG A 106 -13.35 4.66 2.15
C ARG A 106 -14.58 4.16 1.42
N ASP A 107 -15.55 5.04 1.25
CA ASP A 107 -16.68 4.86 0.37
C ASP A 107 -16.58 5.89 -0.74
N HIS A 108 -16.48 5.45 -1.98
CA HIS A 108 -16.29 6.35 -3.10
C HIS A 108 -17.01 5.82 -4.34
N GLY A 109 -18.10 6.52 -4.74
CA GLY A 109 -18.82 6.22 -5.99
C GLY A 109 -19.31 4.79 -6.13
N GLY A 110 -19.84 4.18 -5.07
CA GLY A 110 -20.27 2.78 -5.06
C GLY A 110 -19.15 1.78 -4.83
N PHE A 111 -17.97 2.27 -4.53
CA PHE A 111 -16.78 1.49 -4.20
C PHE A 111 -16.56 1.54 -2.70
N HIS A 112 -16.44 0.38 -2.07
CA HIS A 112 -16.16 0.28 -0.64
C HIS A 112 -14.77 -0.32 -0.42
N LEU A 113 -14.02 0.25 0.51
CA LEU A 113 -12.68 -0.21 0.85
C LEU A 113 -12.46 -0.15 2.35
N ASP A 114 -12.16 -1.29 2.93
CA ASP A 114 -11.68 -1.40 4.31
C ASP A 114 -10.24 -1.90 4.29
N GLU A 115 -9.34 -1.17 4.93
CA GLU A 115 -7.92 -1.50 4.95
C GLU A 115 -7.37 -1.39 6.36
N ILE A 116 -6.68 -2.44 6.79
CA ILE A 116 -5.98 -2.48 8.08
C ILE A 116 -4.53 -2.84 7.82
N MET A 117 -3.63 -1.88 8.05
CA MET A 117 -2.20 -2.14 8.01
C MET A 117 -1.74 -2.62 9.38
N LEU A 118 -1.14 -3.80 9.40
CA LEU A 118 -0.58 -4.39 10.61
C LEU A 118 0.86 -3.94 10.82
N ALA A 119 1.29 -3.86 12.07
CA ALA A 119 2.71 -3.70 12.36
C ALA A 119 3.48 -4.90 11.81
N PRO A 120 4.73 -4.73 11.35
CA PRO A 120 5.51 -5.87 10.83
C PRO A 120 5.68 -6.96 11.88
N PHE A 121 5.50 -8.22 11.45
CA PHE A 121 5.68 -9.40 12.28
C PHE A 121 6.84 -10.21 11.70
N HIS A 122 7.95 -10.28 12.43
CA HIS A 122 9.19 -10.92 11.95
C HIS A 122 9.62 -10.40 10.56
N GLY A 123 9.51 -9.09 10.34
CA GLY A 123 9.86 -8.45 9.07
C GLY A 123 8.82 -8.59 7.96
N MET A 124 7.66 -9.18 8.22
CA MET A 124 6.58 -9.31 7.24
C MET A 124 5.62 -8.12 7.33
N PRO A 125 5.65 -7.18 6.35
CA PRO A 125 4.75 -6.04 6.33
C PRO A 125 3.44 -6.43 5.64
N VAL A 126 2.38 -6.63 6.40
CA VAL A 126 1.10 -7.11 5.87
C VAL A 126 0.01 -6.07 6.06
N THR A 127 -0.76 -5.83 5.01
CA THR A 127 -2.00 -5.06 5.04
C THR A 127 -3.16 -5.97 4.65
N LEU A 128 -4.25 -5.88 5.37
CA LEU A 128 -5.50 -6.58 5.07
C LEU A 128 -6.42 -5.64 4.31
N LEU A 129 -6.98 -6.11 3.20
CA LEU A 129 -7.83 -5.28 2.32
C LEU A 129 -9.11 -6.03 1.98
N SER A 130 -10.24 -5.42 2.25
CA SER A 130 -11.55 -5.86 1.76
C SER A 130 -12.14 -4.77 0.88
N THR A 131 -12.54 -5.12 -0.34
CA THR A 131 -13.15 -4.20 -1.30
C THR A 131 -14.45 -4.75 -1.84
N ASP A 132 -15.38 -3.86 -2.18
CA ASP A 132 -16.64 -4.19 -2.83
C ASP A 132 -16.90 -3.14 -3.92
N PRO A 133 -16.92 -3.51 -5.19
CA PRO A 133 -16.69 -4.86 -5.70
C PRO A 133 -15.24 -5.33 -5.51
N PRO A 134 -15.00 -6.64 -5.44
CA PRO A 134 -13.65 -7.17 -5.35
C PRO A 134 -12.84 -6.79 -6.59
N LEU A 135 -11.58 -6.36 -6.36
CA LEU A 135 -10.67 -6.00 -7.44
C LEU A 135 -9.74 -7.15 -7.77
#